data_9c9669e70f8baad6f1d03b6c8112a64f
#
_entry.id   9c9669e70f8baad6f1d03b6c8112a64f
#
_cell.length_a   1.000
_cell.length_b   1.000
_cell.length_c   1.000
_cell.angle_alpha   90.00
_cell.angle_beta   90.00
_cell.angle_gamma   90.00
#
_symmetry.space_group_name_H-M   'P 1'
#
loop_
_entity.id
_entity.type
_entity.pdbx_description
1 polymer ?
#
loop_
_entity_poly.entity_id
_entity_poly.type
_entity_poly.pdbx_seq_one_letter_code
_entity_poly.pdbx_strand_id
1 'polypeptide(L)'
;MPQGAGRLYALSKEEWNLKKCLVLINNDDGLCAARAIAVCLSYLRDGPTSSRYKNMKHSGRKEQYKAALDLHQRAHVPIIQEGIGLDDMEKLAKAANCELNIICWENNNQIMHTCNQEAEDKVYLHKHGNHYNAITKVHAFYNKQKYCHECKVGYDKEQDHRCSYTCSLCLSDCAHAPSEPYACSLCYRTFKSKLCYENHLKTVCKKWFECKKCDRLVDRDGGNICLENHVCYTRKCPGCKEWVDMNTHQCYLQPTELPAPSDKYIFFDIEAMQETGIHKANLVVAQYMNGEQHDFSNLETFCEWLIHRRHKHYTVLAHYGKGYDFQFIMNHCITQNIRHKSIYNGSKIMYLEIQHGLHLRFVDSFNFMTMPLKNMPATFGLCELKKGYFAHLFNTEEHQNYRGAMPPIQDYHLEAMSEVEQSTFRLWYKHQKDMYQRKLHYWKHVLVKIDKNTKEPVEYDHHKELLAYCTSDVDILRRACLSFRKLFMEVAGCDPFQKITIASLCTVSYTHLTLPTK
;
A
#
# COMPACT_ATOMS: atom_id res chain seq x y z
N MET A 1 3.05 23.59 2.56
CA MET A 1 3.68 22.26 2.57
C MET A 1 2.58 21.24 2.35
N PRO A 2 2.61 20.40 1.32
CA PRO A 2 1.62 19.36 1.16
C PRO A 2 1.88 18.27 2.19
N GLN A 3 0.99 18.12 3.15
CA GLN A 3 0.95 16.96 4.03
C GLN A 3 0.52 15.76 3.19
N GLY A 4 1.46 14.86 2.93
CA GLY A 4 1.16 13.53 2.40
C GLY A 4 0.40 12.75 3.48
N ALA A 5 -0.91 12.60 3.30
CA ALA A 5 -1.74 11.76 4.13
C ALA A 5 -1.53 10.27 3.76
N GLY A 6 -0.37 9.73 4.11
CA GLY A 6 -0.20 8.30 4.23
C GLY A 6 -0.89 7.86 5.53
N ARG A 7 -1.98 7.09 5.45
CA ARG A 7 -2.53 6.43 6.63
C ARG A 7 -1.47 5.48 7.17
N LEU A 8 -0.95 5.81 8.35
CA LEU A 8 -0.11 4.95 9.15
C LEU A 8 -0.95 3.75 9.61
N TYR A 9 -0.58 2.57 9.17
CA TYR A 9 -1.11 1.35 9.74
C TYR A 9 -0.47 1.12 11.10
N ALA A 10 -1.27 1.24 12.14
CA ALA A 10 -0.92 0.67 13.41
C ALA A 10 -0.78 -0.84 13.21
N LEU A 11 0.44 -1.37 13.31
CA LEU A 11 0.62 -2.82 13.46
C LEU A 11 -0.30 -3.28 14.60
N SER A 12 -1.08 -4.32 14.39
CA SER A 12 -1.89 -4.89 15.46
C SER A 12 -0.98 -5.34 16.60
N LYS A 13 -1.52 -5.47 17.81
CA LYS A 13 -0.75 -5.96 18.98
C LYS A 13 -0.11 -7.34 18.69
N GLU A 14 -0.70 -8.09 17.80
CA GLU A 14 -0.23 -9.41 17.33
C GLU A 14 0.96 -9.30 16.38
N GLU A 15 0.95 -8.35 15.45
CA GLU A 15 2.08 -8.10 14.52
C GLU A 15 3.32 -7.56 15.23
N TRP A 16 3.15 -6.81 16.31
CA TRP A 16 4.25 -6.36 17.16
C TRP A 16 4.91 -7.53 17.89
N ASN A 17 4.13 -8.51 18.33
CA ASN A 17 4.62 -9.72 18.96
C ASN A 17 5.47 -10.58 18.00
N LEU A 18 5.32 -10.45 16.69
CA LEU A 18 6.12 -11.17 15.69
C LEU A 18 7.53 -10.58 15.51
N LYS A 19 7.78 -9.31 15.86
CA LYS A 19 9.11 -8.71 15.77
C LYS A 19 9.96 -9.09 16.98
N LYS A 20 10.74 -10.16 16.87
CA LYS A 20 11.66 -10.64 17.92
C LYS A 20 12.69 -9.60 18.41
N CYS A 21 12.92 -8.54 17.66
CA CYS A 21 13.81 -7.41 18.01
C CYS A 21 13.14 -6.35 18.88
N LEU A 22 11.82 -6.38 19.02
CA LEU A 22 11.05 -5.46 19.86
C LEU A 22 10.65 -6.17 21.14
N VAL A 23 10.99 -5.58 22.28
CA VAL A 23 10.56 -6.03 23.61
C VAL A 23 9.51 -5.08 24.12
N LEU A 24 8.28 -5.59 24.25
CA LEU A 24 7.16 -4.82 24.77
C LEU A 24 7.30 -4.63 26.28
N ILE A 25 7.17 -3.39 26.73
CA ILE A 25 7.21 -3.02 28.13
C ILE A 25 5.77 -2.93 28.63
N ASN A 26 5.33 -3.94 29.37
CA ASN A 26 4.00 -3.96 29.97
C ASN A 26 4.10 -3.45 31.40
N ASN A 27 3.68 -2.21 31.65
CA ASN A 27 3.69 -1.57 32.96
C ASN A 27 2.60 -0.48 33.06
N ASP A 28 2.24 -0.15 34.27
CA ASP A 28 1.29 0.90 34.66
C ASP A 28 1.88 1.93 35.64
N ASP A 29 3.22 1.91 35.82
CA ASP A 29 3.94 2.65 36.84
C ASP A 29 4.66 3.92 36.36
N GLY A 30 4.42 4.36 35.14
CA GLY A 30 5.08 5.53 34.54
C GLY A 30 6.56 5.36 34.21
N LEU A 31 7.14 4.15 34.38
CA LEU A 31 8.56 3.86 34.18
C LEU A 31 8.90 3.26 32.81
N CYS A 32 8.00 3.27 31.83
CA CYS A 32 8.18 2.56 30.56
C CYS A 32 9.49 2.90 29.85
N ALA A 33 9.89 4.17 29.80
CA ALA A 33 11.13 4.61 29.17
C ALA A 33 12.38 4.05 29.88
N ALA A 34 12.45 4.18 31.18
CA ALA A 34 13.58 3.66 31.97
C ALA A 34 13.66 2.13 31.94
N ARG A 35 12.51 1.44 31.95
CA ARG A 35 12.44 -0.01 31.77
C ARG A 35 12.97 -0.41 30.39
N ALA A 36 12.56 0.29 29.33
CA ALA A 36 13.03 0.03 27.97
C ALA A 36 14.53 0.28 27.81
N ILE A 37 15.08 1.36 28.41
CA ILE A 37 16.53 1.64 28.45
C ILE A 37 17.26 0.49 29.16
N ALA A 38 16.80 0.05 30.32
CA ALA A 38 17.42 -1.04 31.08
C ALA A 38 17.45 -2.37 30.29
N VAL A 39 16.38 -2.69 29.57
CA VAL A 39 16.32 -3.86 28.69
C VAL A 39 17.34 -3.78 27.55
N CYS A 40 17.43 -2.62 26.87
CA CYS A 40 18.40 -2.43 25.80
C CYS A 40 19.85 -2.52 26.29
N LEU A 41 20.16 -1.87 27.42
CA LEU A 41 21.51 -1.91 28.00
C LEU A 41 21.89 -3.33 28.46
N SER A 42 20.98 -4.08 29.06
CA SER A 42 21.24 -5.46 29.42
C SER A 42 21.47 -6.32 28.17
N TYR A 43 20.72 -6.08 27.09
CA TYR A 43 20.96 -6.75 25.81
C TYR A 43 22.34 -6.46 25.23
N LEU A 44 22.78 -5.20 25.27
CA LEU A 44 24.08 -4.75 24.72
C LEU A 44 25.26 -5.24 25.59
N ARG A 45 25.18 -5.08 26.91
CA ARG A 45 26.29 -5.33 27.84
C ARG A 45 26.41 -6.77 28.29
N ASP A 46 25.29 -7.43 28.57
CA ASP A 46 25.26 -8.81 29.09
C ASP A 46 25.09 -9.87 28.00
N GLY A 47 24.62 -9.47 26.82
CA GLY A 47 24.36 -10.33 25.68
C GLY A 47 22.98 -11.02 25.69
N PRO A 48 22.50 -11.49 24.51
CA PRO A 48 21.14 -12.01 24.33
C PRO A 48 20.84 -13.34 25.04
N THR A 49 21.87 -14.10 25.39
CA THR A 49 21.74 -15.41 26.02
C THR A 49 21.91 -15.36 27.54
N SER A 50 22.34 -14.25 28.10
CA SER A 50 22.61 -14.09 29.54
C SER A 50 21.34 -14.25 30.37
N SER A 51 21.50 -14.80 31.58
CA SER A 51 20.40 -14.92 32.54
C SER A 51 19.85 -13.55 32.95
N ARG A 52 20.73 -12.54 33.05
CA ARG A 52 20.37 -11.17 33.41
C ARG A 52 19.47 -10.55 32.34
N TYR A 53 19.83 -10.63 31.06
CA TYR A 53 18.96 -10.15 29.99
C TYR A 53 17.63 -10.92 29.91
N LYS A 54 17.65 -12.25 30.06
CA LYS A 54 16.41 -13.05 30.08
C LYS A 54 15.46 -12.62 31.19
N ASN A 55 15.99 -12.29 32.36
CA ASN A 55 15.20 -11.75 33.47
C ASN A 55 14.72 -10.33 33.20
N MET A 56 15.61 -9.47 32.65
CA MET A 56 15.31 -8.08 32.32
C MET A 56 14.24 -7.95 31.23
N LYS A 57 14.19 -8.88 30.30
CA LYS A 57 13.20 -8.92 29.20
C LYS A 57 11.75 -9.12 29.69
N HIS A 58 11.53 -9.73 30.84
CA HIS A 58 10.19 -10.02 31.35
C HIS A 58 9.73 -8.94 32.33
N SER A 59 8.75 -8.13 31.93
CA SER A 59 8.20 -7.00 32.72
C SER A 59 7.62 -7.40 34.08
N GLY A 60 7.15 -8.64 34.22
CA GLY A 60 6.66 -9.19 35.51
C GLY A 60 7.75 -9.52 36.53
N ARG A 61 9.03 -9.42 36.17
CA ARG A 61 10.15 -9.68 37.10
C ARG A 61 10.61 -8.40 37.78
N LYS A 62 11.02 -8.53 39.06
CA LYS A 62 11.44 -7.39 39.89
C LYS A 62 12.70 -6.69 39.39
N GLU A 63 13.57 -7.38 38.63
CA GLU A 63 14.83 -6.84 38.11
C GLU A 63 14.63 -5.67 37.16
N GLN A 64 13.67 -5.75 36.24
CA GLN A 64 13.36 -4.65 35.31
C GLN A 64 12.85 -3.41 36.06
N TYR A 65 11.95 -3.62 37.01
CA TYR A 65 11.42 -2.53 37.84
C TYR A 65 12.53 -1.86 38.69
N LYS A 66 13.36 -2.68 39.38
CA LYS A 66 14.46 -2.14 40.19
C LYS A 66 15.47 -1.33 39.38
N ALA A 67 15.83 -1.82 38.17
CA ALA A 67 16.76 -1.11 37.30
C ALA A 67 16.17 0.21 36.79
N ALA A 68 14.87 0.25 36.48
CA ALA A 68 14.20 1.47 36.07
C ALA A 68 14.09 2.48 37.20
N LEU A 69 13.80 2.04 38.42
CA LEU A 69 13.72 2.87 39.60
C LEU A 69 15.09 3.48 39.96
N ASP A 70 16.15 2.66 39.97
CA ASP A 70 17.53 3.10 40.17
C ASP A 70 17.93 4.15 39.11
N LEU A 71 17.56 3.96 37.87
CA LEU A 71 17.85 4.90 36.79
C LEU A 71 17.15 6.26 37.02
N HIS A 72 15.88 6.27 37.42
CA HIS A 72 15.16 7.49 37.78
C HIS A 72 15.78 8.22 38.97
N GLN A 73 16.20 7.48 39.99
CA GLN A 73 16.88 8.06 41.16
C GLN A 73 18.20 8.71 40.76
N ARG A 74 19.05 8.04 39.98
CA ARG A 74 20.34 8.57 39.51
C ARG A 74 20.19 9.76 38.58
N ALA A 75 19.12 9.76 37.77
CA ALA A 75 18.81 10.85 36.84
C ALA A 75 18.12 12.04 37.51
N HIS A 76 17.71 11.92 38.76
CA HIS A 76 16.88 12.91 39.47
C HIS A 76 15.58 13.27 38.69
N VAL A 77 14.97 12.29 38.02
CA VAL A 77 13.74 12.46 37.26
C VAL A 77 12.56 11.96 38.09
N PRO A 78 11.50 12.76 38.29
CA PRO A 78 10.31 12.31 38.99
C PRO A 78 9.55 11.23 38.18
N ILE A 79 8.86 10.34 38.89
CA ILE A 79 8.00 9.32 38.26
C ILE A 79 6.64 9.97 38.03
N ILE A 80 6.27 10.14 36.78
CA ILE A 80 5.01 10.75 36.35
C ILE A 80 4.23 9.72 35.52
N GLN A 81 2.99 9.44 35.87
CA GLN A 81 2.14 8.45 35.16
C GLN A 81 1.79 8.87 33.73
N GLU A 82 1.69 10.16 33.47
CA GLU A 82 1.38 10.73 32.15
C GLU A 82 2.54 10.65 31.15
N GLY A 83 3.71 10.19 31.58
CA GLY A 83 4.93 10.09 30.78
C GLY A 83 5.93 11.19 31.06
N ILE A 84 7.13 11.09 30.50
CA ILE A 84 8.24 12.00 30.70
C ILE A 84 8.57 12.80 29.43
N GLY A 85 8.98 14.06 29.59
CA GLY A 85 9.37 14.96 28.52
C GLY A 85 10.74 14.65 27.92
N LEU A 86 11.11 15.36 26.86
CA LEU A 86 12.41 15.17 26.18
C LEU A 86 13.60 15.57 27.09
N ASP A 87 13.43 16.59 27.93
CA ASP A 87 14.47 17.02 28.89
C ASP A 87 14.78 15.94 29.94
N ASP A 88 13.75 15.22 30.37
CA ASP A 88 13.93 14.11 31.32
C ASP A 88 14.51 12.88 30.63
N MET A 89 14.20 12.66 29.33
CA MET A 89 14.87 11.65 28.53
C MET A 89 16.37 11.91 28.39
N GLU A 90 16.77 13.16 28.22
CA GLU A 90 18.20 13.56 28.22
C GLU A 90 18.89 13.23 29.54
N LYS A 91 18.25 13.51 30.70
CA LYS A 91 18.75 13.15 32.01
C LYS A 91 18.89 11.63 32.20
N LEU A 92 17.86 10.86 31.77
CA LEU A 92 17.90 9.40 31.81
C LEU A 92 19.03 8.84 30.93
N ALA A 93 19.24 9.39 29.73
CA ALA A 93 20.29 8.97 28.81
C ALA A 93 21.70 9.22 29.40
N LYS A 94 21.91 10.38 30.02
CA LYS A 94 23.17 10.73 30.71
C LYS A 94 23.42 9.81 31.92
N ALA A 95 22.42 9.61 32.78
CA ALA A 95 22.51 8.70 33.93
C ALA A 95 22.75 7.24 33.55
N ALA A 96 22.26 6.83 32.40
CA ALA A 96 22.43 5.49 31.80
C ALA A 96 23.76 5.34 31.05
N ASN A 97 24.47 6.46 30.79
CA ASN A 97 25.64 6.53 29.92
C ASN A 97 25.43 5.85 28.57
N CYS A 98 24.38 6.30 27.83
CA CYS A 98 24.06 5.78 26.50
C CYS A 98 23.57 6.88 25.56
N GLU A 99 23.86 6.74 24.28
CA GLU A 99 23.17 7.49 23.24
C GLU A 99 21.76 6.92 23.07
N LEU A 100 20.75 7.71 23.37
CA LEU A 100 19.36 7.28 23.32
C LEU A 100 18.67 7.82 22.08
N ASN A 101 18.25 6.92 21.20
CA ASN A 101 17.55 7.24 19.95
C ASN A 101 16.06 6.87 20.08
N ILE A 102 15.18 7.85 19.92
CA ILE A 102 13.74 7.68 20.03
C ILE A 102 13.14 7.56 18.63
N ILE A 103 12.69 6.38 18.28
CA ILE A 103 11.97 6.07 17.03
C ILE A 103 10.48 6.22 17.30
N CYS A 104 9.81 7.12 16.58
CA CYS A 104 8.42 7.46 16.81
C CYS A 104 7.50 6.80 15.77
N TRP A 105 6.50 6.07 16.27
CA TRP A 105 5.47 5.46 15.42
C TRP A 105 4.71 6.51 14.61
N GLU A 106 4.27 7.58 15.26
CA GLU A 106 3.50 8.66 14.65
C GLU A 106 4.31 9.43 13.59
N ASN A 107 5.65 9.27 13.59
CA ASN A 107 6.56 9.84 12.60
C ASN A 107 7.15 8.78 11.65
N ASN A 108 6.33 7.85 11.19
CA ASN A 108 6.71 6.80 10.23
C ASN A 108 7.91 5.95 10.68
N ASN A 109 8.05 5.67 11.96
CA ASN A 109 9.20 4.97 12.54
C ASN A 109 10.56 5.63 12.23
N GLN A 110 10.59 6.94 12.08
CA GLN A 110 11.83 7.69 11.98
C GLN A 110 12.32 8.09 13.36
N ILE A 111 13.61 8.36 13.48
CA ILE A 111 14.20 8.90 14.71
C ILE A 111 13.67 10.32 14.91
N MET A 112 12.90 10.50 15.97
CA MET A 112 12.33 11.80 16.35
C MET A 112 13.33 12.64 17.13
N HIS A 113 14.11 12.00 18.00
CA HIS A 113 15.04 12.68 18.90
C HIS A 113 16.20 11.77 19.27
N THR A 114 17.38 12.35 19.52
CA THR A 114 18.58 11.65 20.00
C THR A 114 19.14 12.41 21.19
N CYS A 115 19.33 11.72 22.32
CA CYS A 115 19.90 12.26 23.56
C CYS A 115 21.33 11.73 23.76
N ASN A 116 22.19 12.51 24.41
CA ASN A 116 23.55 12.12 24.83
C ASN A 116 24.38 11.49 23.71
N GLN A 117 24.57 12.21 22.60
CA GLN A 117 25.16 11.72 21.34
C GLN A 117 26.62 11.25 21.45
N GLU A 118 27.36 11.63 22.51
CA GLU A 118 28.76 11.28 22.68
C GLU A 118 28.99 9.91 23.34
N ALA A 119 27.94 9.27 23.84
CA ALA A 119 28.05 7.98 24.49
C ALA A 119 28.25 6.81 23.51
N GLU A 120 29.05 5.81 23.91
CA GLU A 120 29.39 4.64 23.10
C GLU A 120 28.19 3.69 22.91
N ASP A 121 27.46 3.38 24.00
CA ASP A 121 26.31 2.48 23.97
C ASP A 121 25.12 3.14 23.24
N LYS A 122 24.72 2.61 22.10
CA LYS A 122 23.61 3.15 21.29
C LYS A 122 22.32 2.38 21.55
N VAL A 123 21.40 3.03 22.26
CA VAL A 123 20.10 2.48 22.65
C VAL A 123 19.00 3.04 21.76
N TYR A 124 18.06 2.19 21.36
CA TYR A 124 16.91 2.54 20.52
C TYR A 124 15.60 2.21 21.22
N LEU A 125 14.73 3.20 21.36
CA LEU A 125 13.38 3.02 21.89
C LEU A 125 12.34 3.27 20.81
N HIS A 126 11.27 2.50 20.85
CA HIS A 126 10.11 2.71 20.03
C HIS A 126 9.00 3.39 20.83
N LYS A 127 8.64 4.60 20.42
CA LYS A 127 7.56 5.38 21.01
C LYS A 127 6.26 5.18 20.24
N HIS A 128 5.19 4.88 20.95
CA HIS A 128 3.82 4.83 20.43
C HIS A 128 2.87 5.47 21.45
N GLY A 129 2.21 6.57 21.08
CA GLY A 129 1.51 7.42 22.03
C GLY A 129 2.47 7.93 23.11
N ASN A 130 2.11 7.74 24.37
CA ASN A 130 2.95 8.09 25.53
C ASN A 130 3.77 6.91 26.08
N HIS A 131 3.86 5.81 25.33
CA HIS A 131 4.51 4.59 25.79
C HIS A 131 5.78 4.26 25.01
N TYR A 132 6.78 3.67 25.70
CA TYR A 132 8.08 3.32 25.15
C TYR A 132 8.35 1.83 25.26
N ASN A 133 8.81 1.22 24.15
CA ASN A 133 9.25 -0.17 24.07
C ASN A 133 10.73 -0.26 23.68
N ALA A 134 11.40 -1.36 24.03
CA ALA A 134 12.82 -1.53 23.77
C ALA A 134 13.09 -2.17 22.41
N ILE A 135 13.98 -1.57 21.60
CA ILE A 135 14.48 -2.15 20.35
C ILE A 135 15.86 -2.75 20.61
N THR A 136 15.97 -4.08 20.57
CA THR A 136 17.23 -4.78 20.82
C THR A 136 18.11 -4.92 19.59
N LYS A 137 17.53 -4.93 18.39
CA LYS A 137 18.24 -5.01 17.10
C LYS A 137 17.63 -4.04 16.11
N VAL A 138 18.21 -2.84 15.99
CA VAL A 138 17.68 -1.78 15.13
C VAL A 138 17.66 -2.15 13.65
N HIS A 139 18.65 -2.89 13.14
CA HIS A 139 18.65 -3.36 11.77
C HIS A 139 17.45 -4.28 11.48
N ALA A 140 17.15 -5.20 12.40
CA ALA A 140 16.00 -6.11 12.27
C ALA A 140 14.66 -5.37 12.43
N PHE A 141 14.63 -4.28 13.21
CA PHE A 141 13.46 -3.42 13.34
C PHE A 141 13.08 -2.80 11.98
N TYR A 142 14.07 -2.39 11.18
CA TYR A 142 13.86 -1.86 9.83
C TYR A 142 13.84 -2.93 8.73
N ASN A 143 13.81 -4.22 9.08
CA ASN A 143 13.88 -5.35 8.13
C ASN A 143 15.11 -5.27 7.22
N LYS A 144 16.27 -4.91 7.80
CA LYS A 144 17.56 -4.79 7.12
C LYS A 144 18.58 -5.74 7.72
N GLN A 145 19.64 -6.07 6.95
CA GLN A 145 20.72 -6.94 7.46
C GLN A 145 21.71 -6.18 8.32
N LYS A 146 21.95 -4.90 8.01
CA LYS A 146 22.90 -4.02 8.69
C LYS A 146 22.26 -2.66 8.96
N TYR A 147 22.84 -1.90 9.89
CA TYR A 147 22.41 -0.55 10.22
C TYR A 147 23.64 0.33 10.50
N CYS A 148 23.71 1.49 9.86
CA CYS A 148 24.71 2.48 10.13
C CYS A 148 24.23 3.41 11.24
N HIS A 149 24.91 3.39 12.36
CA HIS A 149 24.57 4.24 13.50
C HIS A 149 24.92 5.73 13.26
N GLU A 150 25.83 5.99 12.34
CA GLU A 150 26.27 7.35 12.01
C GLU A 150 25.25 8.08 11.10
N CYS A 151 24.90 7.49 9.95
CA CYS A 151 23.89 8.08 9.08
C CYS A 151 22.45 7.64 9.39
N LYS A 152 22.27 6.76 10.39
CA LYS A 152 20.96 6.29 10.90
C LYS A 152 20.11 5.60 9.82
N VAL A 153 20.74 4.87 8.88
CA VAL A 153 20.10 4.19 7.77
C VAL A 153 20.37 2.69 7.81
N GLY A 154 19.31 1.91 7.59
CA GLY A 154 19.42 0.45 7.42
C GLY A 154 19.78 0.08 5.99
N TYR A 155 20.67 -0.92 5.79
CA TYR A 155 21.10 -1.39 4.48
C TYR A 155 21.30 -2.91 4.47
N ASP A 156 21.29 -3.52 3.27
CA ASP A 156 21.41 -4.97 3.14
C ASP A 156 22.84 -5.38 2.72
N LYS A 157 23.44 -4.64 1.78
CA LYS A 157 24.80 -4.89 1.29
C LYS A 157 25.70 -3.68 1.52
N GLU A 158 26.96 -3.91 1.85
CA GLU A 158 27.92 -2.82 2.07
C GLU A 158 28.10 -1.92 0.83
N GLN A 159 28.01 -2.51 -0.34
CA GLN A 159 28.12 -1.80 -1.62
C GLN A 159 26.99 -0.77 -1.83
N ASP A 160 25.83 -0.98 -1.21
CA ASP A 160 24.66 -0.11 -1.35
C ASP A 160 24.62 1.00 -0.29
N HIS A 161 25.52 0.93 0.73
CA HIS A 161 25.59 1.90 1.79
C HIS A 161 26.63 2.98 1.51
N ARG A 162 26.13 4.21 1.35
CA ARG A 162 26.98 5.41 1.31
C ARG A 162 26.71 6.24 2.56
N CYS A 163 27.59 6.12 3.53
CA CYS A 163 27.49 6.90 4.74
C CYS A 163 27.67 8.39 4.44
N SER A 164 26.89 9.25 5.11
CA SER A 164 26.99 10.72 4.99
C SER A 164 28.37 11.26 5.39
N TYR A 165 29.13 10.48 6.13
CA TYR A 165 30.52 10.82 6.50
C TYR A 165 31.56 10.51 5.42
N THR A 166 31.22 9.71 4.41
CA THR A 166 32.09 9.58 3.24
C THR A 166 32.09 10.89 2.48
N CYS A 167 33.25 11.46 2.27
CA CYS A 167 33.40 12.74 1.59
C CYS A 167 32.78 12.68 0.18
N SER A 168 31.78 13.50 -0.08
CA SER A 168 31.09 13.56 -1.38
C SER A 168 31.98 14.05 -2.52
N LEU A 169 33.13 14.67 -2.18
CA LEU A 169 34.07 15.23 -3.15
C LEU A 169 35.15 14.25 -3.58
N CYS A 170 35.67 13.42 -2.66
CA CYS A 170 36.72 12.45 -2.99
C CYS A 170 36.29 10.99 -2.85
N LEU A 171 35.08 10.73 -2.38
CA LEU A 171 34.49 9.41 -2.13
C LEU A 171 35.32 8.52 -1.18
N SER A 172 36.14 9.15 -0.31
CA SER A 172 37.00 8.50 0.66
C SER A 172 36.76 9.09 2.05
N ASP A 173 37.16 8.38 3.07
CA ASP A 173 37.17 8.90 4.44
C ASP A 173 38.34 9.89 4.58
N CYS A 174 38.05 11.18 4.60
CA CYS A 174 39.06 12.23 4.74
C CYS A 174 38.71 13.12 5.93
N ALA A 175 39.71 13.39 6.81
CA ALA A 175 39.55 14.28 7.93
C ALA A 175 39.30 15.73 7.41
N HIS A 176 38.22 16.32 7.84
CA HIS A 176 37.84 17.70 7.52
C HIS A 176 38.49 18.67 8.51
N ALA A 177 39.82 18.82 8.45
CA ALA A 177 40.46 19.93 9.15
C ALA A 177 40.16 21.23 8.40
N PRO A 178 39.82 22.32 9.09
CA PRO A 178 39.73 23.65 8.49
C PRO A 178 41.12 24.07 7.98
N SER A 179 41.27 24.07 6.66
CA SER A 179 42.47 24.54 5.97
C SER A 179 42.03 25.36 4.77
N GLU A 180 42.96 26.13 4.19
CA GLU A 180 42.68 26.86 2.97
C GLU A 180 42.15 25.92 1.86
N PRO A 181 41.11 26.36 1.11
CA PRO A 181 40.51 25.53 0.08
C PRO A 181 41.52 25.27 -1.06
N TYR A 182 41.64 24.01 -1.43
CA TYR A 182 42.44 23.57 -2.59
C TYR A 182 41.56 23.50 -3.83
N ALA A 183 41.95 24.24 -4.88
CA ALA A 183 41.24 24.17 -6.17
C ALA A 183 41.92 23.19 -7.12
N CYS A 184 41.15 22.31 -7.74
CA CYS A 184 41.65 21.42 -8.77
C CYS A 184 41.69 22.15 -10.13
N SER A 185 42.86 22.29 -10.72
CA SER A 185 43.01 22.91 -12.03
C SER A 185 42.37 22.12 -13.19
N LEU A 186 42.12 20.81 -12.99
CA LEU A 186 41.56 19.93 -14.00
C LEU A 186 40.02 19.90 -14.04
N CYS A 187 39.36 19.97 -12.86
CA CYS A 187 37.89 19.91 -12.77
C CYS A 187 37.26 21.13 -12.07
N TYR A 188 38.11 22.08 -11.62
CA TYR A 188 37.72 23.34 -10.99
C TYR A 188 36.97 23.24 -9.67
N ARG A 189 36.91 22.04 -9.09
CA ARG A 189 36.31 21.83 -7.77
C ARG A 189 37.23 22.34 -6.67
N THR A 190 36.64 22.85 -5.60
CA THR A 190 37.35 23.25 -4.38
C THR A 190 37.20 22.18 -3.30
N PHE A 191 38.28 21.93 -2.58
CA PHE A 191 38.39 20.90 -1.55
C PHE A 191 38.75 21.51 -0.23
N LYS A 192 38.16 20.99 0.86
CA LYS A 192 38.36 21.54 2.23
C LYS A 192 39.68 21.14 2.88
N SER A 193 40.41 20.17 2.33
CA SER A 193 41.71 19.74 2.84
C SER A 193 42.60 19.21 1.72
N LYS A 194 43.95 19.25 1.97
CA LYS A 194 44.95 18.69 1.06
C LYS A 194 44.73 17.21 0.81
N LEU A 195 44.39 16.42 1.85
CA LEU A 195 44.12 15.00 1.75
C LEU A 195 42.90 14.74 0.85
N CYS A 196 41.84 15.53 1.01
CA CYS A 196 40.65 15.43 0.15
C CYS A 196 40.98 15.71 -1.32
N TYR A 197 41.80 16.71 -1.59
CA TYR A 197 42.31 17.02 -2.94
C TYR A 197 43.17 15.91 -3.52
N GLU A 198 44.10 15.34 -2.76
CA GLU A 198 44.94 14.23 -3.19
C GLU A 198 44.13 12.95 -3.49
N ASN A 199 43.16 12.63 -2.66
CA ASN A 199 42.23 11.51 -2.87
C ASN A 199 41.40 11.75 -4.14
N HIS A 200 40.92 12.96 -4.35
CA HIS A 200 40.18 13.33 -5.56
C HIS A 200 41.05 13.12 -6.84
N LEU A 201 42.30 13.53 -6.81
CA LEU A 201 43.20 13.30 -7.96
C LEU A 201 43.42 11.83 -8.28
N LYS A 202 43.42 10.96 -7.27
CA LYS A 202 43.59 9.50 -7.45
C LYS A 202 42.38 8.80 -8.03
N THR A 203 41.18 9.25 -7.69
CA THR A 203 39.93 8.49 -7.91
C THR A 203 38.95 9.15 -8.89
N VAL A 204 38.64 10.42 -8.70
CA VAL A 204 37.48 11.06 -9.35
C VAL A 204 37.88 12.04 -10.48
N CYS A 205 39.02 12.74 -10.32
CA CYS A 205 39.38 13.83 -11.20
C CYS A 205 39.65 13.41 -12.67
N LYS A 206 40.16 12.20 -12.86
CA LYS A 206 40.48 11.68 -14.19
C LYS A 206 39.23 11.41 -15.04
N LYS A 207 38.11 11.16 -14.41
CA LYS A 207 36.88 10.75 -15.08
C LYS A 207 35.88 11.88 -15.34
N TRP A 208 35.80 12.87 -14.47
CA TRP A 208 34.77 13.90 -14.51
C TRP A 208 35.36 15.30 -14.61
N PHE A 209 34.75 16.10 -15.45
CA PHE A 209 35.05 17.51 -15.62
C PHE A 209 33.78 18.34 -15.40
N GLU A 210 33.87 19.44 -14.68
CA GLU A 210 32.78 20.37 -14.46
C GLU A 210 32.84 21.51 -15.49
N CYS A 211 31.80 21.63 -16.30
CA CYS A 211 31.71 22.70 -17.27
C CYS A 211 31.42 24.04 -16.57
N LYS A 212 32.35 25.00 -16.66
CA LYS A 212 32.19 26.33 -16.04
C LYS A 212 31.03 27.16 -16.61
N LYS A 213 30.54 26.81 -17.79
CA LYS A 213 29.50 27.57 -18.47
C LYS A 213 28.09 27.13 -18.00
N CYS A 214 27.92 25.86 -17.64
CA CYS A 214 26.61 25.32 -17.27
C CYS A 214 26.62 24.49 -15.97
N ASP A 215 27.73 24.50 -15.22
CA ASP A 215 27.97 23.83 -13.93
C ASP A 215 27.66 22.31 -13.93
N ARG A 216 27.75 21.70 -15.13
CA ARG A 216 27.47 20.29 -15.31
C ARG A 216 28.71 19.45 -15.23
N LEU A 217 28.61 18.29 -14.55
CA LEU A 217 29.64 17.26 -14.60
C LEU A 217 29.54 16.48 -15.92
N VAL A 218 30.63 16.43 -16.63
CA VAL A 218 30.78 15.79 -17.95
C VAL A 218 31.80 14.67 -17.83
N ASP A 219 31.48 13.48 -18.35
CA ASP A 219 32.40 12.33 -18.39
C ASP A 219 33.46 12.56 -19.48
N ARG A 220 34.74 12.30 -19.17
CA ARG A 220 35.85 12.44 -20.13
C ARG A 220 36.00 11.22 -21.03
N ASP A 221 35.59 10.04 -20.57
CA ASP A 221 35.94 8.76 -21.20
C ASP A 221 34.80 8.10 -21.98
N GLY A 222 33.68 8.82 -22.21
CA GLY A 222 32.62 8.34 -23.08
C GLY A 222 31.39 7.79 -22.37
N GLY A 223 30.65 8.65 -21.68
CA GLY A 223 29.25 8.40 -21.32
C GLY A 223 28.29 9.10 -22.30
N ASN A 224 26.99 9.09 -21.98
CA ASN A 224 25.97 9.79 -22.79
C ASN A 224 26.21 11.32 -22.95
N ILE A 225 27.11 11.90 -22.16
CA ILE A 225 27.60 13.30 -22.29
C ILE A 225 29.09 13.28 -22.03
N CYS A 226 29.89 13.16 -23.08
CA CYS A 226 31.33 13.27 -23.01
C CYS A 226 31.81 14.67 -23.44
N LEU A 227 33.12 14.94 -23.25
CA LEU A 227 33.71 16.24 -23.56
C LEU A 227 33.52 16.66 -25.03
N GLU A 228 33.52 15.67 -25.95
CA GLU A 228 33.41 15.88 -27.39
C GLU A 228 32.00 16.29 -27.83
N ASN A 229 30.96 15.82 -27.14
CA ASN A 229 29.58 16.10 -27.50
C ASN A 229 28.81 16.87 -26.43
N HIS A 230 29.51 17.49 -25.46
CA HIS A 230 28.89 18.35 -24.48
C HIS A 230 28.39 19.67 -25.09
N VAL A 231 27.09 19.84 -25.10
CA VAL A 231 26.43 21.11 -25.40
C VAL A 231 25.86 21.68 -24.11
N CYS A 232 26.28 22.91 -23.76
CA CYS A 232 25.81 23.57 -22.52
C CYS A 232 24.27 23.77 -22.53
N TYR A 233 23.66 23.69 -21.34
CA TYR A 233 22.23 23.88 -21.10
C TYR A 233 21.29 22.84 -21.71
N THR A 234 21.81 21.81 -22.39
CA THR A 234 20.99 20.73 -22.92
C THR A 234 20.63 19.69 -21.86
N ARG A 235 19.43 19.16 -21.95
CA ARG A 235 18.98 17.99 -21.16
C ARG A 235 18.25 17.01 -22.08
N LYS A 236 18.27 15.73 -21.70
CA LYS A 236 17.46 14.74 -22.42
C LYS A 236 15.98 15.01 -22.10
N CYS A 237 15.21 15.35 -23.12
CA CYS A 237 13.78 15.58 -22.96
C CYS A 237 13.09 14.28 -22.57
N PRO A 238 12.28 14.25 -21.51
CA PRO A 238 11.53 13.04 -21.12
C PRO A 238 10.47 12.66 -22.16
N GLY A 239 10.00 13.60 -22.97
CA GLY A 239 9.03 13.38 -24.04
C GLY A 239 9.68 12.78 -25.30
N CYS A 240 10.43 13.56 -26.06
CA CYS A 240 11.02 13.14 -27.34
C CYS A 240 12.30 12.31 -27.20
N LYS A 241 12.88 12.19 -25.99
CA LYS A 241 14.15 11.50 -25.72
C LYS A 241 15.40 12.13 -26.36
N GLU A 242 15.25 13.26 -27.05
CA GLU A 242 16.35 14.01 -27.67
C GLU A 242 17.08 14.89 -26.65
N TRP A 243 18.35 15.20 -26.92
CA TRP A 243 19.12 16.18 -26.15
C TRP A 243 18.81 17.58 -26.65
N VAL A 244 18.15 18.38 -25.84
CA VAL A 244 17.60 19.69 -26.25
C VAL A 244 17.86 20.75 -25.19
N ASP A 245 17.92 22.01 -25.62
CA ASP A 245 17.88 23.14 -24.68
C ASP A 245 16.48 23.29 -24.12
N MET A 246 16.33 23.02 -22.82
CA MET A 246 15.03 23.05 -22.14
C MET A 246 14.37 24.43 -22.07
N ASN A 247 15.15 25.50 -22.30
CA ASN A 247 14.60 26.87 -22.28
C ASN A 247 13.90 27.24 -23.60
N THR A 248 14.32 26.62 -24.70
CA THR A 248 13.78 26.91 -26.06
C THR A 248 13.02 25.73 -26.65
N HIS A 249 13.16 24.54 -26.05
CA HIS A 249 12.58 23.31 -26.57
C HIS A 249 11.05 23.27 -26.39
N GLN A 250 10.34 23.20 -27.50
CA GLN A 250 8.92 22.88 -27.54
C GLN A 250 8.77 21.40 -27.87
N CYS A 251 8.40 20.62 -26.85
CA CYS A 251 8.24 19.18 -27.01
C CYS A 251 6.82 18.83 -27.44
N TYR A 252 6.71 18.10 -28.53
CA TYR A 252 5.44 17.53 -28.99
C TYR A 252 5.21 16.15 -28.37
N LEU A 253 3.93 15.78 -28.23
CA LEU A 253 3.55 14.42 -27.86
C LEU A 253 4.11 13.44 -28.90
N GLN A 254 4.77 12.40 -28.42
CA GLN A 254 5.30 11.35 -29.28
C GLN A 254 4.36 10.15 -29.30
N PRO A 255 4.18 9.46 -30.44
CA PRO A 255 3.46 8.21 -30.48
C PRO A 255 4.10 7.21 -29.51
N THR A 256 3.29 6.58 -28.69
CA THR A 256 3.75 5.51 -27.80
C THR A 256 3.41 4.18 -28.45
N GLU A 257 4.32 3.21 -28.49
CA GLU A 257 4.00 1.88 -28.97
C GLU A 257 2.76 1.34 -28.26
N LEU A 258 1.78 0.87 -29.04
CA LEU A 258 0.58 0.24 -28.50
C LEU A 258 0.94 -1.18 -28.09
N PRO A 259 0.77 -1.53 -26.80
CA PRO A 259 0.93 -2.92 -26.41
C PRO A 259 -0.14 -3.77 -27.09
N ALA A 260 0.19 -5.02 -27.42
CA ALA A 260 -0.76 -5.95 -27.98
C ALA A 260 -1.98 -6.14 -27.07
N PRO A 261 -3.19 -6.32 -27.62
CA PRO A 261 -4.39 -6.62 -26.84
C PRO A 261 -4.16 -7.83 -25.94
N SER A 262 -4.70 -7.78 -24.72
CA SER A 262 -4.57 -8.85 -23.74
C SER A 262 -5.90 -9.57 -23.54
N ASP A 263 -5.84 -10.89 -23.33
CA ASP A 263 -7.01 -11.70 -22.93
C ASP A 263 -7.00 -12.02 -21.42
N LYS A 264 -6.05 -11.43 -20.69
CA LYS A 264 -5.84 -11.66 -19.26
C LYS A 264 -6.65 -10.68 -18.42
N TYR A 265 -7.95 -10.89 -18.35
CA TYR A 265 -8.89 -10.08 -17.57
C TYR A 265 -9.66 -10.92 -16.56
N ILE A 266 -9.82 -10.37 -15.36
CA ILE A 266 -10.71 -10.87 -14.31
C ILE A 266 -11.66 -9.74 -13.94
N PHE A 267 -12.95 -10.04 -13.84
CA PHE A 267 -13.99 -9.12 -13.39
C PHE A 267 -14.50 -9.62 -12.05
N PHE A 268 -14.67 -8.74 -11.07
CA PHE A 268 -15.09 -9.15 -9.74
C PHE A 268 -15.94 -8.09 -9.07
N ASP A 269 -16.67 -8.53 -8.05
CA ASP A 269 -17.46 -7.69 -7.16
C ASP A 269 -17.42 -8.28 -5.74
N ILE A 270 -17.50 -7.41 -4.72
CA ILE A 270 -17.43 -7.79 -3.30
C ILE A 270 -18.71 -7.38 -2.60
N GLU A 271 -19.41 -8.35 -2.03
CA GLU A 271 -20.49 -8.13 -1.09
C GLU A 271 -19.97 -8.15 0.34
N ALA A 272 -20.50 -7.26 1.17
CA ALA A 272 -20.05 -7.12 2.55
C ALA A 272 -21.18 -6.84 3.52
N MET A 273 -21.08 -7.40 4.72
CA MET A 273 -21.90 -7.03 5.88
C MET A 273 -21.48 -5.66 6.41
N GLN A 274 -22.44 -4.83 6.81
CA GLN A 274 -22.21 -3.43 7.22
C GLN A 274 -22.71 -3.11 8.62
N GLU A 275 -23.28 -4.07 9.32
CA GLU A 275 -24.00 -3.89 10.61
C GLU A 275 -23.16 -3.24 11.72
N THR A 276 -21.84 -3.43 11.72
CA THR A 276 -20.94 -2.89 12.75
C THR A 276 -20.31 -1.54 12.36
N GLY A 277 -20.68 -0.97 11.21
CA GLY A 277 -20.00 0.20 10.62
C GLY A 277 -18.62 -0.11 10.03
N ILE A 278 -18.10 -1.33 10.24
CA ILE A 278 -16.90 -1.87 9.57
C ILE A 278 -17.39 -2.89 8.56
N HIS A 279 -17.13 -2.62 7.29
CA HIS A 279 -17.54 -3.53 6.21
C HIS A 279 -16.68 -4.81 6.23
N LYS A 280 -17.34 -5.97 6.35
CA LYS A 280 -16.71 -7.29 6.35
C LYS A 280 -17.18 -8.06 5.12
N ALA A 281 -16.26 -8.31 4.17
CA ALA A 281 -16.59 -9.07 2.96
C ALA A 281 -17.06 -10.49 3.33
N ASN A 282 -18.21 -10.89 2.81
CA ASN A 282 -18.84 -12.19 3.05
C ASN A 282 -19.13 -12.98 1.78
N LEU A 283 -19.00 -12.33 0.62
CA LEU A 283 -19.04 -13.00 -0.69
C LEU A 283 -18.18 -12.22 -1.69
N VAL A 284 -17.41 -12.92 -2.49
CA VAL A 284 -16.75 -12.35 -3.67
C VAL A 284 -17.05 -13.26 -4.86
N VAL A 285 -17.48 -12.68 -5.95
CA VAL A 285 -17.62 -13.38 -7.22
C VAL A 285 -16.60 -12.83 -8.21
N ALA A 286 -15.92 -13.72 -8.92
CA ALA A 286 -14.97 -13.36 -9.96
C ALA A 286 -15.25 -14.16 -11.23
N GLN A 287 -15.15 -13.50 -12.37
CA GLN A 287 -15.27 -14.14 -13.69
C GLN A 287 -14.05 -13.83 -14.55
N TYR A 288 -13.52 -14.83 -15.23
CA TYR A 288 -12.58 -14.61 -16.31
C TYR A 288 -13.27 -14.03 -17.55
N MET A 289 -12.48 -13.57 -18.51
CA MET A 289 -12.98 -13.02 -19.77
C MET A 289 -13.92 -13.97 -20.52
N ASN A 290 -13.66 -15.28 -20.47
CA ASN A 290 -14.47 -16.34 -21.10
C ASN A 290 -15.79 -16.65 -20.37
N GLY A 291 -16.01 -16.06 -19.17
CA GLY A 291 -17.19 -16.30 -18.34
C GLY A 291 -17.03 -17.41 -17.31
N GLU A 292 -15.88 -18.06 -17.22
CA GLU A 292 -15.59 -18.99 -16.13
C GLU A 292 -15.64 -18.26 -14.80
N GLN A 293 -16.46 -18.76 -13.86
CA GLN A 293 -16.77 -18.12 -12.60
C GLN A 293 -16.18 -18.87 -11.42
N HIS A 294 -15.76 -18.09 -10.44
CA HIS A 294 -15.36 -18.55 -9.12
C HIS A 294 -16.07 -17.68 -8.07
N ASP A 295 -16.51 -18.29 -6.98
CA ASP A 295 -17.10 -17.62 -5.84
C ASP A 295 -16.35 -17.97 -4.55
N PHE A 296 -16.30 -17.01 -3.61
CA PHE A 296 -15.52 -17.10 -2.40
C PHE A 296 -16.34 -16.56 -1.24
N SER A 297 -16.42 -17.32 -0.16
CA SER A 297 -17.17 -16.96 1.05
C SER A 297 -16.47 -15.93 1.95
N ASN A 298 -15.26 -15.53 1.62
CA ASN A 298 -14.50 -14.51 2.36
C ASN A 298 -13.40 -13.90 1.49
N LEU A 299 -12.87 -12.77 1.96
CA LEU A 299 -11.83 -12.01 1.25
C LEU A 299 -10.50 -12.76 1.18
N GLU A 300 -10.13 -13.50 2.22
CA GLU A 300 -8.85 -14.18 2.33
C GLU A 300 -8.69 -15.22 1.23
N THR A 301 -9.67 -16.11 1.09
CA THR A 301 -9.66 -17.16 0.04
C THR A 301 -9.68 -16.57 -1.37
N PHE A 302 -10.41 -15.46 -1.57
CA PHE A 302 -10.37 -14.73 -2.83
C PHE A 302 -8.98 -14.17 -3.12
N CYS A 303 -8.36 -13.50 -2.15
CA CYS A 303 -7.02 -12.92 -2.32
C CYS A 303 -5.95 -14.00 -2.54
N GLU A 304 -6.01 -15.14 -1.84
CA GLU A 304 -5.11 -16.29 -2.08
C GLU A 304 -5.25 -16.84 -3.50
N TRP A 305 -6.48 -16.96 -3.98
CA TRP A 305 -6.74 -17.38 -5.36
C TRP A 305 -6.25 -16.33 -6.35
N LEU A 306 -6.53 -15.05 -6.11
CA LEU A 306 -6.22 -13.95 -7.03
C LEU A 306 -4.70 -13.68 -7.11
N ILE A 307 -4.01 -13.65 -5.98
CA ILE A 307 -2.58 -13.32 -5.87
C ILE A 307 -1.74 -14.58 -6.06
N HIS A 308 -1.97 -15.27 -7.15
CA HIS A 308 -1.26 -16.49 -7.52
C HIS A 308 -0.53 -16.32 -8.87
N ARG A 309 0.57 -17.06 -9.08
CA ARG A 309 1.41 -16.98 -10.30
C ARG A 309 0.64 -17.19 -11.61
N ARG A 310 -0.48 -17.93 -11.59
CA ARG A 310 -1.36 -18.12 -12.76
C ARG A 310 -1.96 -16.81 -13.27
N HIS A 311 -2.14 -15.82 -12.39
CA HIS A 311 -2.69 -14.51 -12.74
C HIS A 311 -1.60 -13.46 -13.05
N LYS A 312 -0.40 -13.91 -13.40
CA LYS A 312 0.68 -13.02 -13.81
C LYS A 312 0.27 -12.20 -15.03
N HIS A 313 0.43 -10.87 -14.93
CA HIS A 313 0.06 -9.87 -15.94
C HIS A 313 -1.45 -9.77 -16.22
N TYR A 314 -2.30 -10.25 -15.33
CA TYR A 314 -3.74 -10.01 -15.43
C TYR A 314 -4.09 -8.57 -15.04
N THR A 315 -5.17 -8.09 -15.65
CA THR A 315 -5.86 -6.87 -15.26
C THR A 315 -7.18 -7.25 -14.62
N VAL A 316 -7.41 -6.76 -13.41
CA VAL A 316 -8.56 -7.06 -12.56
C VAL A 316 -9.48 -5.84 -12.55
N LEU A 317 -10.73 -6.01 -12.93
CA LEU A 317 -11.72 -4.94 -13.05
C LEU A 317 -12.83 -5.10 -12.02
N ALA A 318 -13.16 -3.98 -11.36
CA ALA A 318 -14.37 -3.81 -10.59
C ALA A 318 -15.11 -2.55 -11.05
N HIS A 319 -16.36 -2.37 -10.65
CA HIS A 319 -17.10 -1.15 -10.95
C HIS A 319 -17.20 -0.26 -9.71
N TYR A 320 -16.66 0.96 -9.80
CA TYR A 320 -16.44 1.86 -8.65
C TYR A 320 -15.44 1.30 -7.62
N GLY A 321 -14.61 0.36 -8.03
CA GLY A 321 -13.65 -0.34 -7.18
C GLY A 321 -12.67 0.61 -6.48
N LYS A 322 -12.31 1.73 -7.10
CA LYS A 322 -11.46 2.77 -6.49
C LYS A 322 -12.02 3.33 -5.18
N GLY A 323 -13.34 3.31 -5.00
CA GLY A 323 -14.02 3.81 -3.80
C GLY A 323 -14.35 2.72 -2.78
N TYR A 324 -14.42 1.45 -3.22
CA TYR A 324 -14.91 0.34 -2.39
C TYR A 324 -14.05 -0.92 -2.48
N ASP A 325 -14.18 -1.73 -3.53
CA ASP A 325 -13.58 -3.07 -3.62
C ASP A 325 -12.06 -3.07 -3.44
N PHE A 326 -11.37 -2.09 -4.01
CA PHE A 326 -9.91 -2.01 -3.90
C PHE A 326 -9.43 -1.70 -2.49
N GLN A 327 -10.29 -1.18 -1.61
CA GLN A 327 -9.95 -0.96 -0.21
C GLN A 327 -9.75 -2.30 0.53
N PHE A 328 -10.61 -3.29 0.26
CA PHE A 328 -10.48 -4.64 0.81
C PHE A 328 -9.18 -5.30 0.36
N ILE A 329 -8.88 -5.24 -0.95
CA ILE A 329 -7.65 -5.79 -1.51
C ILE A 329 -6.41 -5.09 -0.93
N MET A 330 -6.45 -3.76 -0.82
CA MET A 330 -5.37 -2.98 -0.25
C MET A 330 -5.13 -3.35 1.22
N ASN A 331 -6.20 -3.46 2.01
CA ASN A 331 -6.12 -3.87 3.41
C ASN A 331 -5.46 -5.26 3.53
N HIS A 332 -5.87 -6.21 2.71
CA HIS A 332 -5.25 -7.55 2.66
C HIS A 332 -3.75 -7.47 2.29
N CYS A 333 -3.40 -6.70 1.25
CA CYS A 333 -1.99 -6.53 0.85
C CYS A 333 -1.13 -5.96 1.97
N ILE A 334 -1.66 -5.01 2.74
CA ILE A 334 -0.95 -4.40 3.86
C ILE A 334 -0.82 -5.38 5.00
N THR A 335 -1.91 -6.04 5.39
CA THR A 335 -1.93 -7.02 6.48
C THR A 335 -0.99 -8.18 6.22
N GLN A 336 -0.94 -8.68 4.99
CA GLN A 336 -0.06 -9.78 4.56
C GLN A 336 1.33 -9.32 4.10
N ASN A 337 1.64 -8.01 4.22
CA ASN A 337 2.92 -7.42 3.78
C ASN A 337 3.26 -7.74 2.31
N ILE A 338 2.24 -7.70 1.45
CA ILE A 338 2.39 -7.94 0.01
C ILE A 338 2.86 -6.65 -0.66
N ARG A 339 3.97 -6.72 -1.38
CA ARG A 339 4.53 -5.56 -2.08
C ARG A 339 3.62 -5.12 -3.22
N HIS A 340 3.16 -3.88 -3.14
CA HIS A 340 2.28 -3.28 -4.14
C HIS A 340 2.71 -1.85 -4.48
N LYS A 341 2.19 -1.33 -5.58
CA LYS A 341 2.27 0.06 -6.00
C LYS A 341 0.87 0.62 -6.07
N SER A 342 0.64 1.77 -5.47
CA SER A 342 -0.68 2.41 -5.46
C SER A 342 -0.58 3.91 -5.73
N ILE A 343 -1.63 4.45 -6.38
CA ILE A 343 -1.80 5.88 -6.61
C ILE A 343 -3.17 6.27 -6.08
N TYR A 344 -3.22 7.31 -5.27
CA TYR A 344 -4.43 7.81 -4.63
C TYR A 344 -4.86 9.17 -5.18
N ASN A 345 -6.17 9.39 -5.18
CA ASN A 345 -6.76 10.71 -5.31
C ASN A 345 -7.75 10.90 -4.14
N GLY A 346 -7.33 11.63 -3.11
CA GLY A 346 -8.03 11.67 -1.82
C GLY A 346 -8.08 10.27 -1.20
N SER A 347 -9.28 9.80 -0.86
CA SER A 347 -9.52 8.45 -0.32
C SER A 347 -9.65 7.36 -1.39
N LYS A 348 -9.65 7.70 -2.67
CA LYS A 348 -9.88 6.76 -3.78
C LYS A 348 -8.58 6.18 -4.29
N ILE A 349 -8.53 4.87 -4.47
CA ILE A 349 -7.39 4.14 -5.04
C ILE A 349 -7.50 4.18 -6.57
N MET A 350 -6.80 5.12 -7.20
CA MET A 350 -6.83 5.29 -8.67
C MET A 350 -6.04 4.22 -9.42
N TYR A 351 -5.03 3.66 -8.78
CA TYR A 351 -4.20 2.60 -9.32
C TYR A 351 -3.70 1.70 -8.20
N LEU A 352 -3.77 0.41 -8.42
CA LEU A 352 -3.18 -0.61 -7.56
C LEU A 352 -2.53 -1.67 -8.45
N GLU A 353 -1.29 -2.03 -8.14
CA GLU A 353 -0.55 -3.10 -8.80
C GLU A 353 0.17 -3.95 -7.76
N ILE A 354 -0.11 -5.24 -7.75
CA ILE A 354 0.64 -6.20 -6.93
C ILE A 354 1.90 -6.58 -7.70
N GLN A 355 3.07 -6.28 -7.14
CA GLN A 355 4.36 -6.42 -7.79
C GLN A 355 4.87 -7.86 -7.70
N HIS A 356 5.67 -8.26 -6.76
CA HIS A 356 6.22 -9.62 -6.53
C HIS A 356 6.39 -10.51 -7.79
N GLY A 357 6.71 -9.89 -8.94
CA GLY A 357 6.82 -10.57 -10.22
C GLY A 357 5.47 -10.99 -10.85
N LEU A 358 4.34 -10.61 -10.25
CA LEU A 358 2.98 -10.88 -10.77
C LEU A 358 2.54 -9.82 -11.77
N HIS A 359 2.80 -8.54 -11.49
CA HIS A 359 2.29 -7.40 -12.26
C HIS A 359 0.76 -7.47 -12.45
N LEU A 360 0.05 -7.80 -11.36
CA LEU A 360 -1.40 -7.89 -11.31
C LEU A 360 -1.96 -6.48 -11.09
N ARG A 361 -2.68 -5.94 -12.07
CA ARG A 361 -3.16 -4.56 -12.07
C ARG A 361 -4.65 -4.49 -11.79
N PHE A 362 -5.08 -3.51 -11.01
CA PHE A 362 -6.46 -3.22 -10.71
C PHE A 362 -6.90 -1.95 -11.41
N VAL A 363 -7.98 -2.04 -12.15
CA VAL A 363 -8.53 -0.96 -12.98
C VAL A 363 -10.01 -0.80 -12.67
N ASP A 364 -10.44 0.43 -12.40
CA ASP A 364 -11.84 0.73 -12.16
C ASP A 364 -12.56 1.03 -13.48
N SER A 365 -13.56 0.22 -13.82
CA SER A 365 -14.37 0.40 -15.03
C SER A 365 -15.11 1.74 -15.04
N PHE A 366 -15.42 2.33 -13.87
CA PHE A 366 -16.02 3.64 -13.76
C PHE A 366 -15.13 4.78 -14.30
N ASN A 367 -13.82 4.56 -14.43
CA ASN A 367 -12.91 5.52 -15.05
C ASN A 367 -13.07 5.62 -16.57
N PHE A 368 -13.81 4.71 -17.18
CA PHE A 368 -14.10 4.64 -18.62
C PHE A 368 -15.59 4.80 -18.90
N MET A 369 -16.43 4.17 -18.09
CA MET A 369 -17.89 4.16 -18.21
C MET A 369 -18.48 4.77 -16.94
N THR A 370 -18.64 6.11 -16.93
CA THR A 370 -19.04 6.90 -15.76
C THR A 370 -20.57 6.86 -15.54
N MET A 371 -21.13 5.67 -15.46
CA MET A 371 -22.55 5.43 -15.21
C MET A 371 -22.75 4.35 -14.15
N PRO A 372 -23.88 4.33 -13.43
CA PRO A 372 -24.21 3.22 -12.54
C PRO A 372 -24.28 1.87 -13.26
N LEU A 373 -23.89 0.79 -12.60
CA LEU A 373 -23.89 -0.57 -13.15
C LEU A 373 -25.27 -0.96 -13.72
N LYS A 374 -26.36 -0.56 -13.04
CA LYS A 374 -27.75 -0.79 -13.49
C LYS A 374 -28.09 -0.23 -14.87
N ASN A 375 -27.35 0.76 -15.36
CA ASN A 375 -27.58 1.38 -16.67
C ASN A 375 -26.80 0.72 -17.80
N MET A 376 -25.78 -0.07 -17.47
CA MET A 376 -24.93 -0.72 -18.47
C MET A 376 -25.68 -1.67 -19.40
N PRO A 377 -26.62 -2.51 -18.91
CA PRO A 377 -27.36 -3.41 -19.82
C PRO A 377 -28.06 -2.67 -20.95
N ALA A 378 -28.77 -1.60 -20.64
CA ALA A 378 -29.45 -0.79 -21.66
C ALA A 378 -28.46 -0.08 -22.59
N THR A 379 -27.36 0.45 -22.07
CA THR A 379 -26.34 1.19 -22.84
C THR A 379 -25.61 0.29 -23.84
N PHE A 380 -25.32 -0.95 -23.46
CA PHE A 380 -24.54 -1.89 -24.28
C PHE A 380 -25.39 -2.96 -24.96
N GLY A 381 -26.72 -2.81 -24.96
CA GLY A 381 -27.62 -3.75 -25.61
C GLY A 381 -27.69 -5.14 -24.96
N LEU A 382 -27.46 -5.23 -23.67
CA LEU A 382 -27.53 -6.47 -22.88
C LEU A 382 -28.93 -6.65 -22.31
N CYS A 383 -29.92 -6.72 -23.18
CA CYS A 383 -31.35 -6.66 -22.81
C CYS A 383 -31.82 -7.82 -21.93
N GLU A 384 -31.12 -8.95 -21.96
CA GLU A 384 -31.40 -10.13 -21.15
C GLU A 384 -30.89 -9.98 -19.68
N LEU A 385 -30.02 -9.01 -19.42
CA LEU A 385 -29.48 -8.76 -18.10
C LEU A 385 -30.20 -7.60 -17.42
N LYS A 386 -30.55 -7.78 -16.15
CA LYS A 386 -31.06 -6.72 -15.29
C LYS A 386 -30.42 -6.86 -13.92
N LYS A 387 -29.94 -5.73 -13.37
CA LYS A 387 -29.50 -5.73 -11.97
C LYS A 387 -30.68 -6.13 -11.07
N GLY A 388 -30.47 -7.14 -10.23
CA GLY A 388 -31.46 -7.63 -9.29
C GLY A 388 -31.68 -6.66 -8.12
N TYR A 389 -32.69 -6.96 -7.29
CA TYR A 389 -32.88 -6.33 -6.00
C TYR A 389 -32.33 -7.26 -4.92
N PHE A 390 -31.60 -6.69 -3.98
CA PHE A 390 -31.06 -7.44 -2.84
C PHE A 390 -31.32 -6.68 -1.55
N ALA A 391 -31.57 -7.40 -0.45
CA ALA A 391 -31.84 -6.83 0.86
C ALA A 391 -30.52 -6.56 1.60
N HIS A 392 -29.87 -5.46 1.27
CA HIS A 392 -28.52 -5.15 1.82
C HIS A 392 -28.49 -4.99 3.34
N LEU A 393 -29.56 -4.44 3.95
CA LEU A 393 -29.65 -4.32 5.42
C LEU A 393 -29.90 -5.68 6.11
N PHE A 394 -30.41 -6.66 5.38
CA PHE A 394 -30.57 -8.03 5.87
C PHE A 394 -29.27 -8.85 5.80
N ASN A 395 -28.24 -8.33 5.13
CA ASN A 395 -26.94 -9.00 5.01
C ASN A 395 -26.10 -8.80 6.28
N THR A 396 -26.44 -9.55 7.32
CA THR A 396 -25.81 -9.53 8.65
C THR A 396 -25.19 -10.88 8.97
N GLU A 397 -24.34 -10.97 9.99
CA GLU A 397 -23.70 -12.22 10.40
C GLU A 397 -24.74 -13.28 10.81
N GLU A 398 -25.82 -12.86 11.44
CA GLU A 398 -26.92 -13.72 11.89
C GLU A 398 -27.70 -14.34 10.71
N HIS A 399 -27.79 -13.63 9.59
CA HIS A 399 -28.60 -14.04 8.43
C HIS A 399 -27.83 -14.80 7.34
N GLN A 400 -26.53 -15.09 7.50
CA GLN A 400 -25.75 -15.74 6.44
C GLN A 400 -26.31 -17.11 5.99
N ASN A 401 -26.91 -17.84 6.91
CA ASN A 401 -27.53 -19.13 6.63
C ASN A 401 -29.07 -19.08 6.66
N TYR A 402 -29.63 -17.89 6.59
CA TYR A 402 -31.09 -17.73 6.71
C TYR A 402 -31.84 -18.35 5.54
N ARG A 403 -32.87 -19.12 5.90
CA ARG A 403 -33.80 -19.74 4.95
C ARG A 403 -35.21 -19.61 5.52
N GLY A 404 -36.07 -18.84 4.87
CA GLY A 404 -37.40 -18.55 5.42
C GLY A 404 -38.20 -17.61 4.54
N ALA A 405 -38.96 -16.73 5.15
CA ALA A 405 -39.73 -15.69 4.48
C ALA A 405 -38.82 -14.63 3.83
N MET A 406 -39.30 -13.96 2.79
CA MET A 406 -38.58 -12.83 2.20
C MET A 406 -38.29 -11.74 3.26
N PRO A 407 -37.08 -11.14 3.23
CA PRO A 407 -36.74 -10.00 4.09
C PRO A 407 -37.79 -8.88 4.01
N PRO A 408 -38.00 -8.14 5.09
CA PRO A 408 -38.87 -6.97 5.10
C PRO A 408 -38.51 -5.96 4.01
N ILE A 409 -39.49 -5.25 3.48
CA ILE A 409 -39.30 -4.26 2.41
C ILE A 409 -38.27 -3.19 2.81
N GLN A 410 -38.18 -2.83 4.08
CA GLN A 410 -37.25 -1.83 4.64
C GLN A 410 -35.78 -2.21 4.40
N ASP A 411 -35.48 -3.49 4.36
CA ASP A 411 -34.11 -3.98 4.22
C ASP A 411 -33.53 -3.81 2.80
N TYR A 412 -34.34 -3.35 1.86
CA TYR A 412 -33.97 -3.10 0.46
C TYR A 412 -33.61 -1.65 0.15
N HIS A 413 -33.43 -0.78 1.14
CA HIS A 413 -33.11 0.64 0.96
C HIS A 413 -34.07 1.41 0.04
N LEU A 414 -35.37 1.28 0.27
CA LEU A 414 -36.39 1.94 -0.56
C LEU A 414 -36.20 3.47 -0.60
N GLU A 415 -35.77 4.07 0.49
CA GLU A 415 -35.53 5.51 0.62
C GLU A 415 -34.46 6.03 -0.35
N ALA A 416 -33.55 5.17 -0.81
CA ALA A 416 -32.54 5.52 -1.80
C ALA A 416 -33.01 5.36 -3.26
N MET A 417 -34.25 4.84 -3.48
CA MET A 417 -34.83 4.63 -4.79
C MET A 417 -35.73 5.79 -5.18
N SER A 418 -35.74 6.14 -6.48
CA SER A 418 -36.74 7.06 -7.04
C SER A 418 -38.15 6.49 -6.93
N GLU A 419 -39.18 7.33 -6.99
CA GLU A 419 -40.59 6.89 -6.91
C GLU A 419 -40.95 5.84 -7.96
N VAL A 420 -40.42 5.95 -9.17
CA VAL A 420 -40.59 4.99 -10.25
C VAL A 420 -39.92 3.66 -9.92
N GLU A 421 -38.70 3.70 -9.38
CA GLU A 421 -37.99 2.49 -8.94
C GLU A 421 -38.70 1.82 -7.77
N GLN A 422 -39.19 2.58 -6.79
CA GLN A 422 -39.97 2.03 -5.67
C GLN A 422 -41.25 1.32 -6.17
N SER A 423 -41.94 1.92 -7.15
CA SER A 423 -43.12 1.28 -7.73
C SER A 423 -42.78 -0.02 -8.44
N THR A 424 -41.72 -0.02 -9.23
CA THR A 424 -41.20 -1.21 -9.93
C THR A 424 -40.76 -2.30 -8.94
N PHE A 425 -40.03 -1.90 -7.88
CA PHE A 425 -39.61 -2.78 -6.81
C PHE A 425 -40.80 -3.45 -6.09
N ARG A 426 -41.85 -2.67 -5.74
CA ARG A 426 -43.04 -3.20 -5.07
C ARG A 426 -43.76 -4.24 -5.92
N LEU A 427 -43.84 -4.03 -7.23
CA LEU A 427 -44.38 -5.02 -8.18
C LEU A 427 -43.53 -6.28 -8.22
N TRP A 428 -42.22 -6.14 -8.30
CA TRP A 428 -41.27 -7.25 -8.24
C TRP A 428 -41.40 -8.04 -6.93
N TYR A 429 -41.40 -7.35 -5.79
CA TYR A 429 -41.50 -7.98 -4.46
C TYR A 429 -42.81 -8.79 -4.32
N LYS A 430 -43.93 -8.22 -4.76
CA LYS A 430 -45.22 -8.93 -4.80
C LYS A 430 -45.12 -10.15 -5.70
N HIS A 431 -44.55 -9.99 -6.89
CA HIS A 431 -44.40 -11.10 -7.83
C HIS A 431 -43.58 -12.26 -7.26
N GLN A 432 -42.48 -11.98 -6.55
CA GLN A 432 -41.69 -13.02 -5.87
C GLN A 432 -42.54 -13.80 -4.87
N LYS A 433 -43.31 -13.11 -4.03
CA LYS A 433 -44.21 -13.75 -3.08
C LYS A 433 -45.29 -14.62 -3.78
N ASP A 434 -45.90 -14.10 -4.81
CA ASP A 434 -46.90 -14.85 -5.61
C ASP A 434 -46.27 -16.09 -6.24
N MET A 435 -45.07 -16.00 -6.78
CA MET A 435 -44.33 -17.14 -7.35
C MET A 435 -44.03 -18.21 -6.30
N TYR A 436 -43.64 -17.81 -5.08
CA TYR A 436 -43.42 -18.75 -3.97
C TYR A 436 -44.71 -19.46 -3.60
N GLN A 437 -45.84 -18.75 -3.47
CA GLN A 437 -47.14 -19.33 -3.14
C GLN A 437 -47.57 -20.37 -4.22
N ARG A 438 -47.33 -20.10 -5.50
CA ARG A 438 -47.58 -21.06 -6.59
C ARG A 438 -46.67 -22.29 -6.47
N LYS A 439 -45.38 -22.12 -6.18
CA LYS A 439 -44.44 -23.23 -5.95
C LYS A 439 -44.85 -24.08 -4.75
N LEU A 440 -45.25 -23.44 -3.66
CA LEU A 440 -45.69 -24.11 -2.44
C LEU A 440 -46.97 -24.91 -2.68
N HIS A 441 -47.96 -24.31 -3.39
CA HIS A 441 -49.19 -25.00 -3.80
C HIS A 441 -48.90 -26.24 -4.67
N TYR A 442 -48.03 -26.08 -5.69
CA TYR A 442 -47.63 -27.19 -6.54
C TYR A 442 -46.90 -28.29 -5.77
N TRP A 443 -46.00 -27.94 -4.86
CA TRP A 443 -45.34 -28.88 -3.98
C TRP A 443 -46.32 -29.66 -3.11
N LYS A 444 -47.23 -28.99 -2.41
CA LYS A 444 -48.24 -29.63 -1.54
C LYS A 444 -49.22 -30.56 -2.28
N HIS A 445 -49.64 -30.16 -3.46
CA HIS A 445 -50.73 -30.85 -4.14
C HIS A 445 -50.26 -31.84 -5.21
N VAL A 446 -49.04 -31.71 -5.72
CA VAL A 446 -48.49 -32.54 -6.81
C VAL A 446 -47.23 -33.28 -6.36
N LEU A 447 -46.15 -32.56 -6.02
CA LEU A 447 -44.83 -33.19 -5.82
C LEU A 447 -44.80 -34.14 -4.64
N VAL A 448 -45.37 -33.76 -3.48
CA VAL A 448 -45.42 -34.63 -2.30
C VAL A 448 -46.23 -35.93 -2.51
N LYS A 449 -47.20 -35.92 -3.46
CA LYS A 449 -47.93 -37.12 -3.86
C LYS A 449 -47.12 -38.07 -4.72
N ILE A 450 -46.17 -37.52 -5.49
CA ILE A 450 -45.31 -38.30 -6.39
C ILE A 450 -44.12 -38.84 -5.61
N ASP A 451 -43.46 -37.99 -4.83
CA ASP A 451 -42.33 -38.36 -3.98
C ASP A 451 -42.43 -37.64 -2.59
N LYS A 452 -42.65 -38.43 -1.56
CA LYS A 452 -42.77 -37.94 -0.16
C LYS A 452 -41.47 -37.35 0.40
N ASN A 453 -40.32 -37.63 -0.26
CA ASN A 453 -39.00 -37.09 0.14
C ASN A 453 -38.69 -35.73 -0.51
N THR A 454 -39.60 -35.22 -1.36
CA THR A 454 -39.41 -33.93 -2.00
C THR A 454 -39.38 -32.80 -0.92
N LYS A 455 -38.27 -32.03 -0.89
CA LYS A 455 -38.11 -30.93 0.07
C LYS A 455 -39.11 -29.81 -0.22
N GLU A 456 -39.65 -29.24 0.86
CA GLU A 456 -40.50 -28.05 0.81
C GLU A 456 -39.76 -26.87 0.14
N PRO A 457 -40.37 -26.13 -0.78
CA PRO A 457 -39.76 -24.93 -1.35
C PRO A 457 -39.61 -23.85 -0.27
N VAL A 458 -38.49 -23.15 -0.28
CA VAL A 458 -38.20 -22.02 0.59
C VAL A 458 -38.47 -20.74 -0.16
N GLU A 459 -39.08 -19.75 0.51
CA GLU A 459 -39.41 -18.45 -0.09
C GLU A 459 -38.14 -17.65 -0.41
N TYR A 460 -37.22 -17.62 0.57
CA TYR A 460 -35.96 -16.89 0.47
C TYR A 460 -34.83 -17.72 1.08
N ASP A 461 -33.73 -17.82 0.37
CA ASP A 461 -32.48 -18.44 0.81
C ASP A 461 -31.38 -17.39 0.63
N HIS A 462 -30.95 -16.81 1.73
CA HIS A 462 -30.05 -15.64 1.75
C HIS A 462 -28.78 -15.87 0.93
N HIS A 463 -28.11 -17.00 1.14
CA HIS A 463 -26.86 -17.30 0.45
C HIS A 463 -27.06 -17.43 -1.07
N LYS A 464 -28.17 -18.04 -1.50
CA LYS A 464 -28.48 -18.16 -2.95
C LYS A 464 -28.80 -16.82 -3.58
N GLU A 465 -29.58 -15.98 -2.88
CA GLU A 465 -29.95 -14.66 -3.40
C GLU A 465 -28.74 -13.74 -3.45
N LEU A 466 -27.86 -13.75 -2.42
CA LEU A 466 -26.62 -13.01 -2.40
C LEU A 466 -25.69 -13.44 -3.54
N LEU A 467 -25.52 -14.75 -3.74
CA LEU A 467 -24.69 -15.28 -4.82
C LEU A 467 -25.27 -14.92 -6.20
N ALA A 468 -26.59 -15.06 -6.39
CA ALA A 468 -27.25 -14.72 -7.64
C ALA A 468 -27.13 -13.21 -7.95
N TYR A 469 -27.26 -12.36 -6.92
CA TYR A 469 -27.12 -10.93 -7.04
C TYR A 469 -25.70 -10.53 -7.43
N CYS A 470 -24.68 -10.95 -6.68
CA CYS A 470 -23.29 -10.67 -6.98
C CYS A 470 -22.84 -11.26 -8.34
N THR A 471 -23.30 -12.47 -8.68
CA THR A 471 -23.04 -13.08 -10.00
C THR A 471 -23.62 -12.23 -11.14
N SER A 472 -24.85 -11.72 -10.96
CA SER A 472 -25.48 -10.84 -11.95
C SER A 472 -24.68 -9.53 -12.13
N ASP A 473 -24.21 -8.92 -11.05
CA ASP A 473 -23.44 -7.69 -11.09
C ASP A 473 -22.09 -7.91 -11.81
N VAL A 474 -21.39 -9.01 -11.54
CA VAL A 474 -20.14 -9.36 -12.23
C VAL A 474 -20.37 -9.69 -13.71
N ASP A 475 -21.46 -10.38 -14.06
CA ASP A 475 -21.75 -10.70 -15.46
C ASP A 475 -22.13 -9.45 -16.27
N ILE A 476 -22.91 -8.53 -15.69
CA ILE A 476 -23.19 -7.22 -16.27
C ILE A 476 -21.88 -6.46 -16.50
N LEU A 477 -21.02 -6.36 -15.47
CA LEU A 477 -19.73 -5.69 -15.55
C LEU A 477 -18.86 -6.29 -16.67
N ARG A 478 -18.68 -7.61 -16.66
CA ARG A 478 -17.86 -8.31 -17.66
C ARG A 478 -18.35 -8.05 -19.08
N ARG A 479 -19.64 -8.26 -19.34
CA ARG A 479 -20.20 -8.14 -20.69
C ARG A 479 -20.20 -6.69 -21.16
N ALA A 480 -20.49 -5.73 -20.30
CA ALA A 480 -20.40 -4.30 -20.62
C ALA A 480 -18.96 -3.89 -20.93
N CYS A 481 -17.98 -4.31 -20.11
CA CYS A 481 -16.56 -4.05 -20.36
C CYS A 481 -16.08 -4.66 -21.67
N LEU A 482 -16.51 -5.87 -22.00
CA LEU A 482 -16.15 -6.52 -23.27
C LEU A 482 -16.75 -5.82 -24.48
N SER A 483 -18.00 -5.35 -24.38
CA SER A 483 -18.66 -4.56 -25.43
C SER A 483 -17.97 -3.21 -25.62
N PHE A 484 -17.68 -2.51 -24.54
CA PHE A 484 -16.93 -1.26 -24.57
C PHE A 484 -15.52 -1.45 -25.17
N ARG A 485 -14.80 -2.50 -24.72
CA ARG A 485 -13.48 -2.84 -25.24
C ARG A 485 -13.50 -3.12 -26.75
N LYS A 486 -14.47 -3.92 -27.21
CA LYS A 486 -14.62 -4.22 -28.63
C LYS A 486 -14.81 -2.95 -29.45
N LEU A 487 -15.76 -2.11 -29.07
CA LEU A 487 -16.04 -0.84 -29.73
C LEU A 487 -14.79 0.06 -29.76
N PHE A 488 -14.09 0.16 -28.64
CA PHE A 488 -12.92 1.03 -28.55
C PHE A 488 -11.74 0.52 -29.38
N MET A 489 -11.53 -0.77 -29.43
CA MET A 489 -10.51 -1.40 -30.28
C MET A 489 -10.81 -1.22 -31.77
N GLU A 490 -12.09 -1.29 -32.17
CA GLU A 490 -12.52 -1.04 -33.55
C GLU A 490 -12.30 0.42 -33.98
N VAL A 491 -12.54 1.38 -33.07
CA VAL A 491 -12.46 2.82 -33.39
C VAL A 491 -11.03 3.36 -33.22
N ALA A 492 -10.34 2.96 -32.15
CA ALA A 492 -9.07 3.55 -31.74
C ALA A 492 -7.85 2.61 -31.85
N GLY A 493 -8.05 1.36 -32.24
CA GLY A 493 -6.98 0.38 -32.43
C GLY A 493 -6.22 -0.01 -31.16
N CYS A 494 -6.72 0.38 -29.96
CA CYS A 494 -6.03 0.11 -28.70
C CYS A 494 -6.97 -0.44 -27.64
N ASP A 495 -6.41 -1.29 -26.75
CA ASP A 495 -7.17 -1.90 -25.65
C ASP A 495 -7.33 -0.89 -24.50
N PRO A 496 -8.58 -0.46 -24.18
CA PRO A 496 -8.83 0.59 -23.21
C PRO A 496 -8.34 0.26 -21.81
N PHE A 497 -8.44 -0.97 -21.36
CA PHE A 497 -8.11 -1.38 -20.00
C PHE A 497 -6.61 -1.58 -19.75
N GLN A 498 -5.80 -1.33 -20.76
CA GLN A 498 -4.35 -1.20 -20.58
C GLN A 498 -3.95 0.19 -20.04
N LYS A 499 -4.88 1.13 -19.98
CA LYS A 499 -4.71 2.45 -19.35
C LYS A 499 -5.53 2.54 -18.06
N ILE A 500 -5.30 3.57 -17.27
CA ILE A 500 -5.98 3.75 -15.97
C ILE A 500 -7.27 4.57 -16.12
N THR A 501 -7.31 5.49 -17.08
CA THR A 501 -8.43 6.41 -17.28
C THR A 501 -8.71 6.63 -18.76
N ILE A 502 -9.94 7.04 -19.08
CA ILE A 502 -10.33 7.44 -20.43
C ILE A 502 -9.46 8.59 -20.96
N ALA A 503 -9.07 9.55 -20.13
CA ALA A 503 -8.21 10.66 -20.53
C ALA A 503 -6.83 10.17 -21.00
N SER A 504 -6.19 9.27 -20.26
CA SER A 504 -4.90 8.69 -20.68
C SER A 504 -5.02 7.83 -21.94
N LEU A 505 -6.17 7.20 -22.14
CA LEU A 505 -6.49 6.43 -23.33
C LEU A 505 -6.67 7.35 -24.55
N CYS A 506 -7.45 8.42 -24.42
CA CYS A 506 -7.65 9.41 -25.49
C CYS A 506 -6.32 10.05 -25.92
N THR A 507 -5.43 10.35 -24.99
CA THR A 507 -4.10 10.88 -25.32
C THR A 507 -3.33 9.91 -26.21
N VAL A 508 -3.34 8.61 -25.89
CA VAL A 508 -2.66 7.58 -26.68
C VAL A 508 -3.31 7.44 -28.07
N SER A 509 -4.63 7.35 -28.13
CA SER A 509 -5.38 7.27 -29.38
C SER A 509 -5.11 8.49 -30.29
N TYR A 510 -5.16 9.70 -29.71
CA TYR A 510 -4.87 10.94 -30.44
C TYR A 510 -3.44 10.92 -31.04
N THR A 511 -2.43 10.51 -30.27
CA THR A 511 -1.04 10.48 -30.75
C THR A 511 -0.83 9.46 -31.86
N HIS A 512 -1.60 8.36 -31.90
CA HIS A 512 -1.52 7.36 -32.97
C HIS A 512 -2.29 7.72 -34.23
N LEU A 513 -3.45 8.40 -34.07
CA LEU A 513 -4.33 8.71 -35.20
C LEU A 513 -3.99 10.02 -35.90
N THR A 514 -3.41 10.98 -35.18
CA THR A 514 -3.26 12.36 -35.68
C THR A 514 -1.83 12.84 -35.86
N LEU A 515 -0.85 12.21 -35.20
CA LEU A 515 0.56 12.60 -35.38
C LEU A 515 1.14 11.94 -36.62
N PRO A 516 1.86 12.68 -37.47
CA PRO A 516 2.53 12.11 -38.62
C PRO A 516 3.55 11.06 -38.13
N THR A 517 3.46 9.87 -38.69
CA THR A 517 4.52 8.85 -38.57
C THR A 517 5.74 9.35 -39.32
N LYS A 518 6.86 9.51 -38.62
CA LYS A 518 8.16 9.81 -39.24
C LYS A 518 8.65 8.62 -40.06
#